data_e386404521cb89b0ed3f2e40e14a499a
#
_entry.id   e386404521cb89b0ed3f2e40e14a499a
#
_cell.length_a   1.000
_cell.length_b   1.000
_cell.length_c   1.000
_cell.angle_alpha   90.00
_cell.angle_beta   90.00
_cell.angle_gamma   90.00
#
_symmetry.space_group_name_H-M   'P 1'
#
loop_
_entity.id
_entity.type
_entity.pdbx_description
1 polymer ?
#
loop_
_entity_poly.entity_id
_entity_poly.type
_entity_poly.pdbx_seq_one_letter_code
_entity_poly.pdbx_strand_id
1 'polypeptide(L)'
;MRLSTVLLASAAGVVLLSHAHARGAGVCKPGADDDVVRSLPRALVPQAEQVFSLHEMPAEQVRRSTVVRCMDGHLLACDRGANLPCGKANTSRSLKGGNAWCRQNPDSDFIPAYITGHDTIYEWRCKHGAPVPAATVESVDARGFIAQYWKPLE
;
A
#
# COMPACT_ATOMS: atom_id res chain seq x y z
N MET A 1 56.33 3.05 -55.99
CA MET A 1 55.71 2.23 -54.93
C MET A 1 54.80 3.14 -54.15
N ARG A 2 53.46 2.98 -54.29
CA ARG A 2 52.46 3.74 -53.52
C ARG A 2 51.83 2.74 -52.50
N LEU A 3 52.06 3.01 -51.21
CA LEU A 3 51.39 2.27 -50.13
C LEU A 3 49.99 2.87 -49.93
N SER A 4 48.98 2.06 -50.11
CA SER A 4 47.59 2.43 -49.78
C SER A 4 47.34 1.94 -48.35
N THR A 5 47.06 2.89 -47.45
CA THR A 5 46.68 2.61 -46.07
C THR A 5 45.17 2.40 -46.02
N VAL A 6 44.71 1.20 -45.64
CA VAL A 6 43.30 0.89 -45.43
C VAL A 6 42.98 1.20 -43.96
N LEU A 7 42.07 2.17 -43.75
CA LEU A 7 41.50 2.46 -42.43
C LEU A 7 40.30 1.54 -42.20
N LEU A 8 40.41 0.61 -41.22
CA LEU A 8 39.26 -0.13 -40.70
C LEU A 8 38.53 0.72 -39.65
N ALA A 9 37.31 1.12 -39.97
CA ALA A 9 36.40 1.78 -39.05
C ALA A 9 35.66 0.69 -38.26
N SER A 10 35.98 0.56 -36.96
CA SER A 10 35.23 -0.31 -36.04
C SER A 10 33.99 0.44 -35.56
N ALA A 11 32.82 0.01 -36.00
CA ALA A 11 31.54 0.47 -35.48
C ALA A 11 31.23 -0.25 -34.16
N ALA A 12 31.39 0.45 -33.02
CA ALA A 12 30.93 -0.03 -31.72
C ALA A 12 29.43 0.13 -31.63
N GLY A 13 28.69 -0.98 -31.78
CA GLY A 13 27.24 -1.01 -31.56
C GLY A 13 26.90 -0.86 -30.08
N VAL A 14 26.31 0.27 -29.69
CA VAL A 14 25.74 0.46 -28.38
C VAL A 14 24.44 -0.31 -28.30
N VAL A 15 24.43 -1.45 -27.63
CA VAL A 15 23.21 -2.19 -27.30
C VAL A 15 22.50 -1.44 -26.17
N LEU A 16 21.49 -0.66 -26.48
CA LEU A 16 20.58 -0.09 -25.51
C LEU A 16 19.71 -1.22 -24.96
N LEU A 17 20.10 -1.75 -23.80
CA LEU A 17 19.23 -2.62 -23.00
C LEU A 17 18.05 -1.79 -22.50
N SER A 18 16.96 -1.82 -23.27
CA SER A 18 15.67 -1.32 -22.82
C SER A 18 15.22 -2.18 -21.64
N HIS A 19 15.38 -1.67 -20.43
CA HIS A 19 14.75 -2.23 -19.25
C HIS A 19 13.24 -2.05 -19.46
N ALA A 20 12.58 -3.09 -19.97
CA ALA A 20 11.14 -3.20 -19.95
C ALA A 20 10.74 -3.28 -18.47
N HIS A 21 10.40 -2.14 -17.88
CA HIS A 21 9.68 -2.11 -16.63
C HIS A 21 8.40 -2.91 -16.89
N ALA A 22 8.27 -4.04 -16.21
CA ALA A 22 7.03 -4.80 -16.22
C ALA A 22 5.97 -3.92 -15.56
N ARG A 23 5.38 -3.04 -16.36
CA ARG A 23 4.16 -2.32 -15.98
C ARG A 23 3.20 -3.37 -15.52
N GLY A 24 2.56 -3.20 -14.36
CA GLY A 24 1.63 -4.14 -13.77
C GLY A 24 0.62 -4.66 -14.81
N ALA A 25 1.09 -5.66 -15.58
CA ALA A 25 0.62 -5.99 -16.90
C ALA A 25 -0.89 -6.25 -16.89
N GLY A 26 -1.68 -5.27 -17.30
CA GLY A 26 -3.10 -5.44 -17.58
C GLY A 26 -4.04 -5.37 -16.37
N VAL A 27 -3.55 -5.17 -15.15
CA VAL A 27 -4.42 -5.03 -13.96
C VAL A 27 -5.07 -3.65 -13.92
N CYS A 28 -4.29 -2.59 -14.17
CA CYS A 28 -4.80 -1.22 -14.27
C CYS A 28 -4.75 -0.73 -15.71
N LYS A 29 -5.85 -0.14 -16.19
CA LYS A 29 -5.86 0.62 -17.43
C LYS A 29 -5.23 2.00 -17.17
N PRO A 30 -4.61 2.67 -18.17
CA PRO A 30 -4.15 4.04 -18.04
C PRO A 30 -5.26 4.96 -17.50
N GLY A 31 -4.96 5.71 -16.46
CA GLY A 31 -5.92 6.60 -15.79
C GLY A 31 -7.00 5.88 -14.96
N ALA A 32 -6.89 4.56 -14.76
CA ALA A 32 -7.85 3.85 -13.91
C ALA A 32 -7.71 4.31 -12.45
N ASP A 33 -8.84 4.67 -11.87
CA ASP A 33 -8.96 5.07 -10.48
C ASP A 33 -10.24 4.43 -9.92
N ASP A 34 -10.09 3.43 -9.06
CA ASP A 34 -11.23 2.68 -8.55
C ASP A 34 -11.08 2.30 -7.06
N ASP A 35 -12.20 1.89 -6.48
CA ASP A 35 -12.31 1.43 -5.09
C ASP A 35 -12.22 -0.09 -4.97
N VAL A 36 -12.01 -0.78 -6.08
CA VAL A 36 -12.04 -2.24 -6.10
C VAL A 36 -10.72 -2.82 -5.64
N VAL A 37 -10.74 -3.42 -4.47
CA VAL A 37 -9.61 -4.17 -3.92
C VAL A 37 -9.65 -5.60 -4.47
N ARG A 38 -8.55 -6.03 -5.09
CA ARG A 38 -8.40 -7.32 -5.78
C ARG A 38 -7.28 -8.14 -5.14
N SER A 39 -7.35 -9.45 -5.29
CA SER A 39 -6.23 -10.32 -4.90
C SER A 39 -5.00 -10.03 -5.75
N LEU A 40 -3.81 -10.17 -5.16
CA LEU A 40 -2.53 -10.03 -5.86
C LEU A 40 -2.44 -11.09 -6.99
N PRO A 41 -2.21 -10.68 -8.26
CA PRO A 41 -1.91 -11.59 -9.33
C PRO A 41 -0.63 -12.39 -9.05
N ARG A 42 -0.61 -13.68 -9.36
CA ARG A 42 0.56 -14.55 -9.10
C ARG A 42 1.84 -14.02 -9.73
N ALA A 43 1.77 -13.44 -10.92
CA ALA A 43 2.92 -12.88 -11.63
C ALA A 43 3.57 -11.67 -10.90
N LEU A 44 2.85 -11.04 -9.98
CA LEU A 44 3.32 -9.87 -9.23
C LEU A 44 3.80 -10.19 -7.81
N VAL A 45 3.82 -11.47 -7.43
CA VAL A 45 4.33 -11.89 -6.12
C VAL A 45 5.77 -11.44 -5.89
N PRO A 46 6.72 -11.61 -6.84
CA PRO A 46 8.10 -11.16 -6.61
C PRO A 46 8.23 -9.66 -6.34
N GLN A 47 7.43 -8.83 -7.01
CA GLN A 47 7.40 -7.39 -6.77
C GLN A 47 6.85 -7.06 -5.38
N ALA A 48 5.78 -7.75 -4.95
CA ALA A 48 5.22 -7.58 -3.61
C ALA A 48 6.21 -8.00 -2.52
N GLU A 49 6.93 -9.11 -2.70
CA GLU A 49 8.00 -9.55 -1.80
C GLU A 49 9.07 -8.47 -1.65
N GLN A 50 9.47 -7.81 -2.73
CA GLN A 50 10.44 -6.75 -2.71
C GLN A 50 9.91 -5.48 -2.01
N VAL A 51 8.70 -5.03 -2.37
CA VAL A 51 8.11 -3.77 -1.87
C VAL A 51 7.81 -3.84 -0.37
N PHE A 52 7.41 -5.02 0.13
CA PHE A 52 7.04 -5.23 1.53
C PHE A 52 8.09 -6.00 2.34
N SER A 53 9.24 -6.34 1.74
CA SER A 53 10.34 -7.12 2.39
C SER A 53 9.87 -8.49 2.89
N LEU A 54 9.10 -9.21 2.08
CA LEU A 54 8.48 -10.50 2.42
C LEU A 54 9.26 -11.71 1.87
N HIS A 55 10.55 -11.59 1.63
CA HIS A 55 11.38 -12.61 0.95
C HIS A 55 11.41 -13.98 1.64
N GLU A 56 11.20 -14.03 2.95
CA GLU A 56 11.17 -15.27 3.73
C GLU A 56 9.77 -15.91 3.79
N MET A 57 8.76 -15.23 3.26
CA MET A 57 7.39 -15.69 3.28
C MET A 57 7.10 -16.58 2.07
N PRO A 58 6.41 -17.73 2.23
CA PRO A 58 5.98 -18.53 1.08
C PRO A 58 5.16 -17.70 0.09
N ALA A 59 5.46 -17.80 -1.22
CA ALA A 59 4.83 -17.02 -2.29
C ALA A 59 3.28 -17.06 -2.25
N GLU A 60 2.71 -18.21 -1.90
CA GLU A 60 1.25 -18.35 -1.76
C GLU A 60 0.69 -17.60 -0.54
N GLN A 61 1.48 -17.44 0.50
CA GLN A 61 1.11 -16.63 1.65
C GLN A 61 1.16 -15.13 1.31
N VAL A 62 2.24 -14.67 0.63
CA VAL A 62 2.33 -13.30 0.10
C VAL A 62 1.12 -13.00 -0.79
N ARG A 63 0.74 -13.93 -1.68
CA ARG A 63 -0.42 -13.76 -2.56
C ARG A 63 -1.73 -13.64 -1.81
N ARG A 64 -1.89 -14.32 -0.67
CA ARG A 64 -3.10 -14.26 0.17
C ARG A 64 -3.16 -13.02 1.07
N SER A 65 -2.01 -12.58 1.58
CA SER A 65 -1.95 -11.40 2.47
C SER A 65 -1.98 -10.09 1.70
N THR A 66 -1.49 -10.07 0.46
CA THR A 66 -1.38 -8.84 -0.33
C THR A 66 -2.57 -8.67 -1.28
N VAL A 67 -3.06 -7.45 -1.33
CA VAL A 67 -4.13 -7.04 -2.24
C VAL A 67 -3.68 -5.86 -3.08
N VAL A 68 -4.37 -5.63 -4.21
CA VAL A 68 -4.05 -4.55 -5.15
C VAL A 68 -5.28 -3.75 -5.53
N ARG A 69 -5.10 -2.49 -5.90
CA ARG A 69 -6.09 -1.61 -6.51
C ARG A 69 -5.44 -0.65 -7.48
N CYS A 70 -6.24 0.01 -8.31
CA CYS A 70 -5.77 1.03 -9.23
C CYS A 70 -6.03 2.44 -8.67
N MET A 71 -5.05 3.33 -8.82
CA MET A 71 -5.18 4.75 -8.52
C MET A 71 -4.33 5.56 -9.50
N ASP A 72 -4.93 6.52 -10.19
CA ASP A 72 -4.28 7.38 -11.20
C ASP A 72 -3.54 6.57 -12.30
N GLY A 73 -4.06 5.39 -12.65
CA GLY A 73 -3.45 4.48 -13.62
C GLY A 73 -2.29 3.64 -13.07
N HIS A 74 -1.91 3.84 -11.80
CA HIS A 74 -0.90 3.06 -11.11
C HIS A 74 -1.50 1.87 -10.37
N LEU A 75 -0.77 0.76 -10.34
CA LEU A 75 -1.12 -0.37 -9.49
C LEU A 75 -0.52 -0.16 -8.10
N LEU A 76 -1.39 -0.04 -7.12
CA LEU A 76 -1.00 0.02 -5.71
C LEU A 76 -1.25 -1.32 -5.03
N ALA A 77 -0.34 -1.72 -4.17
CA ALA A 77 -0.46 -2.91 -3.33
C ALA A 77 -0.52 -2.53 -1.84
N CYS A 78 -1.23 -3.32 -1.07
CA CYS A 78 -1.27 -3.27 0.38
C CYS A 78 -1.12 -4.70 0.93
N ASP A 79 -0.15 -4.92 1.82
CA ASP A 79 -0.03 -6.17 2.56
C ASP A 79 -0.79 -6.04 3.87
N ARG A 80 -1.74 -6.93 4.09
CA ARG A 80 -2.62 -6.92 5.26
C ARG A 80 -1.85 -7.15 6.57
N GLY A 81 -0.68 -7.84 6.50
CA GLY A 81 0.09 -8.20 7.68
C GLY A 81 -0.77 -8.80 8.77
N ALA A 82 -0.41 -8.55 10.03
CA ALA A 82 -1.20 -9.01 11.17
C ALA A 82 -2.44 -8.13 11.43
N ASN A 83 -2.38 -6.83 11.14
CA ASN A 83 -3.40 -5.87 11.59
C ASN A 83 -3.62 -4.67 10.65
N LEU A 84 -3.00 -4.63 9.45
CA LEU A 84 -3.14 -3.49 8.56
C LEU A 84 -4.46 -3.58 7.76
N PRO A 85 -5.32 -2.57 7.85
CA PRO A 85 -6.54 -2.52 7.05
C PRO A 85 -6.22 -2.07 5.62
N CYS A 86 -6.41 -2.96 4.66
CA CYS A 86 -6.33 -2.61 3.23
C CYS A 86 -7.72 -2.23 2.66
N GLY A 87 -8.67 -1.87 3.50
CA GLY A 87 -9.98 -1.37 3.13
C GLY A 87 -10.05 0.17 3.19
N LYS A 88 -11.26 0.70 3.07
CA LYS A 88 -11.53 2.12 3.32
C LYS A 88 -11.22 2.47 4.77
N ALA A 89 -10.67 3.65 4.97
CA ALA A 89 -10.43 4.20 6.28
C ALA A 89 -11.75 4.55 7.00
N ASN A 90 -11.78 4.36 8.29
CA ASN A 90 -12.84 4.85 9.15
C ASN A 90 -12.54 6.30 9.56
N THR A 91 -13.21 7.24 8.93
CA THR A 91 -13.10 8.67 9.20
C THR A 91 -14.18 9.18 10.19
N SER A 92 -14.96 8.29 10.78
CA SER A 92 -16.01 8.63 11.73
C SER A 92 -15.41 9.22 13.02
N ARG A 93 -15.92 10.36 13.45
CA ARG A 93 -15.58 10.98 14.73
C ARG A 93 -16.44 10.44 15.89
N SER A 94 -17.19 9.36 15.66
CA SER A 94 -18.03 8.69 16.65
C SER A 94 -17.57 7.25 16.85
N LEU A 95 -17.23 6.89 18.08
CA LEU A 95 -16.79 5.55 18.48
C LEU A 95 -17.77 4.95 19.47
N LYS A 96 -18.88 4.42 18.96
CA LYS A 96 -19.92 3.82 19.84
C LYS A 96 -19.41 2.63 20.64
N GLY A 97 -18.53 1.81 20.07
CA GLY A 97 -17.90 0.68 20.76
C GLY A 97 -17.02 1.10 21.95
N GLY A 98 -16.50 2.32 21.96
CA GLY A 98 -15.66 2.84 23.05
C GLY A 98 -16.42 3.24 24.31
N ASN A 99 -17.76 3.41 24.26
CA ASN A 99 -18.52 3.90 25.40
C ASN A 99 -18.43 2.99 26.63
N ALA A 100 -18.49 1.67 26.44
CA ALA A 100 -18.39 0.71 27.56
C ALA A 100 -17.01 0.76 28.21
N TRP A 101 -15.96 0.86 27.39
CA TRP A 101 -14.59 0.97 27.85
C TRP A 101 -14.34 2.28 28.60
N CYS A 102 -14.79 3.42 28.05
CA CYS A 102 -14.61 4.73 28.67
C CYS A 102 -15.38 4.89 29.99
N ARG A 103 -16.53 4.24 30.17
CA ARG A 103 -17.20 4.22 31.48
C ARG A 103 -16.36 3.55 32.58
N GLN A 104 -15.54 2.57 32.20
CA GLN A 104 -14.62 1.90 33.13
C GLN A 104 -13.28 2.63 33.27
N ASN A 105 -12.92 3.47 32.27
CA ASN A 105 -11.65 4.21 32.18
C ASN A 105 -11.95 5.66 31.82
N PRO A 106 -12.62 6.47 32.66
CA PRO A 106 -13.30 7.72 32.28
C PRO A 106 -12.39 8.80 31.73
N ASP A 107 -11.11 8.84 32.09
CA ASP A 107 -10.15 9.86 31.69
C ASP A 107 -8.85 9.23 31.13
N SER A 108 -8.96 8.04 30.54
CA SER A 108 -7.81 7.40 29.89
C SER A 108 -7.33 8.18 28.67
N ASP A 109 -6.04 8.37 28.56
CA ASP A 109 -5.40 9.10 27.47
C ASP A 109 -5.41 8.35 26.13
N PHE A 110 -5.75 7.05 26.13
CA PHE A 110 -5.87 6.25 24.91
C PHE A 110 -7.00 5.22 25.02
N ILE A 111 -7.54 4.81 23.87
CA ILE A 111 -8.44 3.66 23.74
C ILE A 111 -7.73 2.62 22.87
N PRO A 112 -7.58 1.36 23.34
CA PRO A 112 -6.83 0.32 22.62
C PRO A 112 -7.45 0.00 21.24
N ALA A 113 -6.59 -0.40 20.29
CA ALA A 113 -7.01 -0.70 18.91
C ALA A 113 -8.03 -1.83 18.78
N TYR A 114 -8.06 -2.80 19.72
CA TYR A 114 -9.10 -3.83 19.73
C TYR A 114 -10.51 -3.29 20.03
N ILE A 115 -10.62 -2.04 20.53
CA ILE A 115 -11.88 -1.30 20.74
C ILE A 115 -12.16 -0.36 19.59
N THR A 116 -11.11 0.37 19.11
CA THR A 116 -11.27 1.42 18.09
C THR A 116 -11.37 0.86 16.68
N GLY A 117 -10.83 -0.33 16.43
CA GLY A 117 -10.52 -0.85 15.11
C GLY A 117 -9.15 -0.36 14.64
N HIS A 118 -8.60 -1.06 13.63
CA HIS A 118 -7.33 -0.68 13.00
C HIS A 118 -7.52 0.23 11.79
N ASP A 119 -8.75 0.46 11.37
CA ASP A 119 -9.13 1.25 10.20
C ASP A 119 -9.43 2.73 10.53
N THR A 120 -9.45 3.11 11.81
CA THR A 120 -9.66 4.50 12.22
C THR A 120 -8.45 5.37 11.91
N ILE A 121 -8.70 6.60 11.45
CA ILE A 121 -7.64 7.59 11.23
C ILE A 121 -7.31 8.41 12.48
N TYR A 122 -8.00 8.15 13.59
CA TYR A 122 -7.84 8.91 14.82
C TYR A 122 -7.18 8.08 15.91
N GLU A 123 -6.33 8.74 16.69
CA GLU A 123 -6.13 8.35 18.08
C GLU A 123 -7.39 8.69 18.89
N TRP A 124 -7.69 7.85 19.85
CA TRP A 124 -8.88 7.99 20.69
C TRP A 124 -8.51 7.99 22.16
N ARG A 125 -9.19 8.84 22.93
CA ARG A 125 -9.09 8.90 24.39
C ARG A 125 -10.47 8.97 25.03
N CYS A 126 -10.53 8.75 26.32
CA CYS A 126 -11.73 8.97 27.11
C CYS A 126 -11.70 10.37 27.73
N LYS A 127 -12.86 11.05 27.74
CA LYS A 127 -13.06 12.30 28.46
C LYS A 127 -14.41 12.24 29.15
N HIS A 128 -14.37 12.30 30.48
CA HIS A 128 -15.58 12.21 31.33
C HIS A 128 -16.44 10.98 31.00
N GLY A 129 -15.80 9.83 30.80
CA GLY A 129 -16.48 8.57 30.50
C GLY A 129 -16.99 8.38 29.09
N ALA A 130 -16.66 9.29 28.15
CA ALA A 130 -17.03 9.22 26.74
C ALA A 130 -15.80 9.17 25.81
N PRO A 131 -15.84 8.40 24.70
CA PRO A 131 -14.75 8.39 23.74
C PRO A 131 -14.75 9.68 22.92
N VAL A 132 -13.58 10.28 22.77
CA VAL A 132 -13.36 11.47 21.94
C VAL A 132 -12.12 11.27 21.06
N PRO A 133 -12.13 11.72 19.79
CA PRO A 133 -10.93 11.72 18.96
C PRO A 133 -9.91 12.71 19.54
N ALA A 134 -8.66 12.26 19.70
CA ALA A 134 -7.56 13.05 20.24
C ALA A 134 -6.76 13.73 19.11
N ALA A 135 -6.24 12.95 18.17
CA ALA A 135 -5.48 13.43 17.03
C ALA A 135 -5.88 12.68 15.77
N THR A 136 -5.63 13.29 14.59
CA THR A 136 -5.63 12.58 13.31
C THR A 136 -4.22 12.07 13.08
N VAL A 137 -4.03 10.76 12.99
CA VAL A 137 -2.72 10.12 12.88
C VAL A 137 -2.49 9.46 11.53
N GLU A 138 -3.56 9.25 10.76
CA GLU A 138 -3.51 8.65 9.44
C GLU A 138 -4.07 9.62 8.40
N SER A 139 -3.45 9.67 7.22
CA SER A 139 -3.98 10.39 6.06
C SER A 139 -4.73 9.43 5.14
N VAL A 140 -5.80 9.93 4.52
CA VAL A 140 -6.54 9.19 3.49
C VAL A 140 -6.22 9.74 2.11
N ASP A 141 -6.18 8.88 1.13
CA ASP A 141 -6.08 9.27 -0.27
C ASP A 141 -7.43 9.77 -0.82
N ALA A 142 -7.43 10.22 -2.08
CA ALA A 142 -8.62 10.74 -2.75
C ALA A 142 -9.78 9.72 -2.83
N ARG A 143 -9.49 8.44 -2.65
CA ARG A 143 -10.48 7.34 -2.66
C ARG A 143 -10.86 6.88 -1.24
N GLY A 144 -10.30 7.49 -0.20
CA GLY A 144 -10.62 7.22 1.20
C GLY A 144 -9.93 6.00 1.80
N PHE A 145 -8.80 5.56 1.26
CA PHE A 145 -7.96 4.53 1.86
C PHE A 145 -6.85 5.18 2.68
N ILE A 146 -6.33 4.51 3.72
CA ILE A 146 -5.17 5.01 4.47
C ILE A 146 -3.94 4.98 3.55
N ALA A 147 -3.47 6.16 3.16
CA ALA A 147 -2.53 6.34 2.05
C ALA A 147 -1.21 5.57 2.26
N GLN A 148 -0.66 5.58 3.46
CA GLN A 148 0.65 4.97 3.77
C GLN A 148 0.70 3.45 3.67
N TYR A 149 -0.44 2.76 3.69
CA TYR A 149 -0.50 1.31 3.57
C TYR A 149 -0.48 0.82 2.11
N TRP A 150 -0.68 1.75 1.17
CA TRP A 150 -0.70 1.44 -0.26
C TRP A 150 0.59 1.90 -0.92
N LYS A 151 1.35 0.95 -1.46
CA LYS A 151 2.63 1.20 -2.11
C LYS A 151 2.55 0.90 -3.60
N PRO A 152 3.21 1.69 -4.47
CA PRO A 152 3.30 1.36 -5.89
C PRO A 152 3.91 -0.02 -6.10
N LEU A 153 3.33 -0.80 -7.01
CA LEU A 153 3.80 -2.11 -7.42
C LEU A 153 4.25 -2.03 -8.88
N GLU A 154 5.38 -1.36 -9.11
CA GLU A 154 5.98 -1.12 -10.45
C GLU A 154 7.26 -1.91 -10.66
#